data_21101dbfe26dfd8dac54790fe29498e6
#
_entry.id   21101dbfe26dfd8dac54790fe29498e6
#
_cell.length_a   1.000
_cell.length_b   1.000
_cell.length_c   1.000
_cell.angle_alpha   90.00
_cell.angle_beta   90.00
_cell.angle_gamma   90.00
#
_symmetry.space_group_name_H-M   'P 1'
#
loop_
_entity.id
_entity.type
_entity.pdbx_description
1 polymer ?
#
loop_
_entity_poly.entity_id
_entity_poly.type
_entity_poly.pdbx_seq_one_letter_code
_entity_poly.pdbx_strand_id
1 'polypeptide(L)'
;VKNKLHAAVFCSPHNPTGRVWERWEIEKAMEIYKKYDVTVISDEIWSDIILYGNEHIPTQSVSEDAKNRTIALYAPSKTFNLAGVQCSVIFIPDEDIRSRFKAGFESLMLSNLNAFAYTACEAAYDRCEAWLSQLIGIVWTNFSLLVDWSSRKHPELTVYELQGTYLAWVDFGAWGLTSSELKEFMRKEALLWLDEGEMFGEAGCCFERFNLACPTIV
;
A
#
# COMPACT_ATOMS: atom_id res chain seq x y z
N VAL A 1 -23.58 1.17 9.81
CA VAL A 1 -24.72 1.22 10.32
C VAL A 1 -25.08 2.35 11.26
N LYS A 2 -24.37 2.62 12.37
CA LYS A 2 -24.63 3.79 13.23
C LYS A 2 -24.38 5.12 12.50
N ASN A 3 -23.47 5.15 11.50
CA ASN A 3 -22.98 6.35 10.84
C ASN A 3 -23.40 6.47 9.36
N LYS A 4 -24.28 5.60 8.82
CA LYS A 4 -24.73 5.61 7.42
C LYS A 4 -23.58 5.79 6.42
N LEU A 5 -22.54 4.95 6.53
CA LEU A 5 -21.40 4.99 5.62
C LEU A 5 -21.85 4.59 4.21
N HIS A 6 -21.48 5.37 3.22
CA HIS A 6 -21.82 5.15 1.81
C HIS A 6 -20.61 4.71 0.99
N ALA A 7 -19.40 4.91 1.49
CA ALA A 7 -18.16 4.51 0.86
C ALA A 7 -17.16 3.98 1.89
N ALA A 8 -16.29 3.08 1.46
CA ALA A 8 -15.17 2.56 2.25
C ALA A 8 -13.90 2.55 1.38
N VAL A 9 -12.75 2.84 1.99
CA VAL A 9 -11.45 2.62 1.36
C VAL A 9 -10.94 1.25 1.82
N PHE A 10 -10.58 0.40 0.86
CA PHE A 10 -10.00 -0.93 1.09
C PHE A 10 -8.63 -0.99 0.42
N CYS A 11 -7.57 -1.15 1.20
CA CYS A 11 -6.19 -1.10 0.72
C CYS A 11 -5.58 -2.51 0.68
N SER A 12 -5.11 -2.95 -0.51
CA SER A 12 -4.44 -4.23 -0.71
C SER A 12 -3.44 -4.16 -1.88
N PRO A 13 -2.15 -4.39 -1.67
CA PRO A 13 -1.43 -4.59 -0.40
C PRO A 13 -1.58 -3.41 0.57
N HIS A 14 -1.61 -3.73 1.86
CA HIS A 14 -1.95 -2.74 2.89
C HIS A 14 -0.72 -1.94 3.34
N ASN A 15 -0.78 -0.62 3.23
CA ASN A 15 0.15 0.31 3.83
C ASN A 15 -0.47 0.83 5.16
N PRO A 16 0.19 0.71 6.32
CA PRO A 16 1.64 0.51 6.51
C PRO A 16 2.10 -0.94 6.73
N THR A 17 1.21 -1.91 6.89
CA THR A 17 1.52 -3.21 7.47
C THR A 17 2.17 -4.22 6.49
N GLY A 18 2.17 -3.94 5.18
CA GLY A 18 2.68 -4.87 4.17
C GLY A 18 1.83 -6.13 3.94
N ARG A 19 0.62 -6.20 4.53
CA ARG A 19 -0.30 -7.33 4.38
C ARG A 19 -0.87 -7.39 2.97
N VAL A 20 -0.90 -8.58 2.37
CA VAL A 20 -1.66 -8.89 1.16
C VAL A 20 -2.88 -9.71 1.57
N TRP A 21 -4.09 -9.22 1.30
CA TRP A 21 -5.31 -9.87 1.73
C TRP A 21 -5.57 -11.14 0.91
N GLU A 22 -5.96 -12.21 1.58
CA GLU A 22 -6.36 -13.46 0.95
C GLU A 22 -7.76 -13.35 0.33
N ARG A 23 -8.06 -14.20 -0.67
CA ARG A 23 -9.36 -14.19 -1.38
C ARG A 23 -10.55 -14.25 -0.42
N TRP A 24 -10.51 -15.11 0.56
CA TRP A 24 -11.62 -15.28 1.51
C TRP A 24 -11.84 -14.06 2.41
N GLU A 25 -10.77 -13.30 2.71
CA GLU A 25 -10.85 -12.06 3.49
C GLU A 25 -11.53 -10.97 2.66
N ILE A 26 -11.12 -10.83 1.38
CA ILE A 26 -11.71 -9.88 0.44
C ILE A 26 -13.19 -10.23 0.21
N GLU A 27 -13.52 -11.51 -0.03
CA GLU A 27 -14.89 -11.97 -0.21
C GLU A 27 -15.77 -11.61 0.99
N LYS A 28 -15.30 -11.87 2.23
CA LYS A 28 -16.04 -11.50 3.45
C LYS A 28 -16.22 -9.99 3.59
N ALA A 29 -15.21 -9.19 3.29
CA ALA A 29 -15.33 -7.74 3.32
C ALA A 29 -16.37 -7.26 2.30
N MET A 30 -16.34 -7.80 1.07
CA MET A 30 -17.27 -7.44 0.00
C MET A 30 -18.71 -7.87 0.30
N GLU A 31 -18.93 -9.01 0.96
CA GLU A 31 -20.26 -9.41 1.44
C GLU A 31 -20.85 -8.38 2.44
N ILE A 32 -20.01 -7.84 3.33
CA ILE A 32 -20.43 -6.80 4.28
C ILE A 32 -20.76 -5.51 3.54
N TYR A 33 -19.91 -5.08 2.61
CA TYR A 33 -20.14 -3.87 1.82
C TYR A 33 -21.42 -4.00 0.96
N LYS A 34 -21.66 -5.17 0.37
CA LYS A 34 -22.91 -5.48 -0.33
C LYS A 34 -24.12 -5.37 0.57
N LYS A 35 -24.08 -5.98 1.75
CA LYS A 35 -25.17 -5.97 2.73
C LYS A 35 -25.61 -4.57 3.13
N TYR A 36 -24.67 -3.62 3.20
CA TYR A 36 -24.91 -2.26 3.65
C TYR A 36 -24.91 -1.23 2.52
N ASP A 37 -24.90 -1.69 1.28
CA ASP A 37 -24.86 -0.86 0.07
C ASP A 37 -23.74 0.20 0.09
N VAL A 38 -22.51 -0.25 0.37
CA VAL A 38 -21.32 0.59 0.45
C VAL A 38 -20.53 0.49 -0.86
N THR A 39 -20.25 1.61 -1.50
CA THR A 39 -19.28 1.68 -2.60
C THR A 39 -17.87 1.51 -2.05
N VAL A 40 -17.02 0.72 -2.74
CA VAL A 40 -15.66 0.46 -2.32
C VAL A 40 -14.68 1.21 -3.20
N ILE A 41 -13.74 1.92 -2.58
CA ILE A 41 -12.55 2.47 -3.25
C ILE A 41 -11.42 1.52 -2.90
N SER A 42 -11.03 0.67 -3.86
CA SER A 42 -9.92 -0.28 -3.66
C SER A 42 -8.61 0.37 -4.05
N ASP A 43 -7.79 0.66 -3.05
CA ASP A 43 -6.44 1.17 -3.25
C ASP A 43 -5.49 -0.01 -3.49
N GLU A 44 -5.19 -0.25 -4.76
CA GLU A 44 -4.34 -1.35 -5.25
C GLU A 44 -3.02 -0.83 -5.86
N ILE A 45 -2.60 0.39 -5.46
CA ILE A 45 -1.40 1.03 -6.01
C ILE A 45 -0.08 0.28 -5.71
N TRP A 46 -0.13 -0.71 -4.81
CA TRP A 46 0.99 -1.57 -4.46
C TRP A 46 0.93 -2.95 -5.11
N SER A 47 -0.06 -3.22 -5.97
CA SER A 47 -0.36 -4.54 -6.53
C SER A 47 0.79 -5.22 -7.29
N ASP A 48 1.72 -4.43 -7.85
CA ASP A 48 2.87 -4.96 -8.58
C ASP A 48 4.04 -5.35 -7.66
N ILE A 49 4.05 -4.91 -6.40
CA ILE A 49 5.13 -5.18 -5.46
C ILE A 49 4.64 -6.23 -4.46
N ILE A 50 4.66 -7.48 -4.92
CA ILE A 50 4.27 -8.65 -4.14
C ILE A 50 5.50 -9.49 -3.86
N LEU A 51 5.73 -9.85 -2.61
CA LEU A 51 6.89 -10.64 -2.22
C LEU A 51 6.62 -12.14 -2.35
N TYR A 52 7.69 -12.89 -2.41
CA TYR A 52 7.68 -14.33 -2.72
C TYR A 52 6.70 -15.12 -1.85
N GLY A 53 5.92 -16.00 -2.50
CA GLY A 53 4.93 -16.85 -1.85
C GLY A 53 3.55 -16.21 -1.66
N ASN A 54 3.38 -14.93 -2.03
CA ASN A 54 2.11 -14.23 -1.97
C ASN A 54 1.58 -13.91 -3.37
N GLU A 55 0.28 -13.62 -3.46
CA GLU A 55 -0.42 -13.28 -4.70
C GLU A 55 -1.39 -12.12 -4.45
N HIS A 56 -1.32 -11.09 -5.29
CA HIS A 56 -2.32 -10.03 -5.26
C HIS A 56 -3.62 -10.50 -5.92
N ILE A 57 -4.73 -10.31 -5.22
CA ILE A 57 -6.06 -10.61 -5.73
C ILE A 57 -6.81 -9.29 -5.90
N PRO A 58 -7.09 -8.86 -7.14
CA PRO A 58 -7.87 -7.65 -7.38
C PRO A 58 -9.25 -7.76 -6.71
N THR A 59 -9.63 -6.74 -5.94
CA THR A 59 -10.91 -6.72 -5.22
C THR A 59 -12.10 -6.93 -6.15
N GLN A 60 -12.02 -6.40 -7.36
CA GLN A 60 -13.06 -6.54 -8.40
C GLN A 60 -13.21 -7.99 -8.91
N SER A 61 -12.23 -8.86 -8.69
CA SER A 61 -12.22 -10.22 -9.23
C SER A 61 -13.00 -11.25 -8.40
N VAL A 62 -13.36 -10.92 -7.16
CA VAL A 62 -13.90 -11.91 -6.23
C VAL A 62 -15.39 -12.22 -6.45
N SER A 63 -16.15 -11.30 -7.06
CA SER A 63 -17.55 -11.53 -7.45
C SER A 63 -18.03 -10.47 -8.42
N GLU A 64 -19.16 -10.74 -9.13
CA GLU A 64 -19.78 -9.76 -10.02
C GLU A 64 -20.30 -8.51 -9.25
N ASP A 65 -20.78 -8.68 -8.01
CA ASP A 65 -21.16 -7.57 -7.15
C ASP A 65 -19.93 -6.74 -6.74
N ALA A 66 -18.82 -7.39 -6.37
CA ALA A 66 -17.57 -6.72 -6.06
C ALA A 66 -17.06 -5.90 -7.24
N LYS A 67 -17.09 -6.47 -8.45
CA LYS A 67 -16.72 -5.78 -9.68
C LYS A 67 -17.49 -4.49 -9.89
N ASN A 68 -18.81 -4.53 -9.73
CA ASN A 68 -19.67 -3.39 -10.03
C ASN A 68 -19.72 -2.32 -8.93
N ARG A 69 -19.48 -2.67 -7.66
CA ARG A 69 -19.45 -1.69 -6.55
C ARG A 69 -18.08 -1.09 -6.25
N THR A 70 -17.01 -1.52 -6.95
CA THR A 70 -15.64 -1.11 -6.64
C THR A 70 -15.06 -0.16 -7.69
N ILE A 71 -14.44 0.89 -7.18
CA ILE A 71 -13.54 1.78 -7.92
C ILE A 71 -12.13 1.32 -7.57
N ALA A 72 -11.41 0.69 -8.51
CA ALA A 72 -10.05 0.21 -8.27
C ALA A 72 -9.01 1.21 -8.78
N LEU A 73 -8.01 1.47 -7.94
CA LEU A 73 -6.96 2.45 -8.18
C LEU A 73 -5.62 1.75 -8.35
N TYR A 74 -4.93 2.05 -9.46
CA TYR A 74 -3.59 1.56 -9.78
C TYR A 74 -2.68 2.74 -10.16
N ALA A 75 -1.37 2.60 -9.95
CA ALA A 75 -0.45 3.65 -10.35
C ALA A 75 0.99 3.12 -10.54
N PRO A 76 1.74 3.60 -11.54
CA PRO A 76 3.16 3.28 -11.70
C PRO A 76 4.05 3.94 -10.63
N SER A 77 3.48 4.83 -9.83
CA SER A 77 4.21 5.71 -8.91
C SER A 77 5.01 4.98 -7.85
N LYS A 78 4.49 3.87 -7.31
CA LYS A 78 5.18 3.06 -6.31
C LYS A 78 6.03 1.99 -6.97
N THR A 79 5.47 1.31 -7.96
CA THR A 79 6.11 0.23 -8.70
C THR A 79 7.42 0.68 -9.36
N PHE A 80 7.42 1.85 -9.99
CA PHE A 80 8.54 2.35 -10.80
C PHE A 80 9.14 3.67 -10.30
N ASN A 81 8.85 4.06 -9.05
CA ASN A 81 9.34 5.31 -8.45
C ASN A 81 8.98 6.56 -9.26
N LEU A 82 7.76 6.61 -9.79
CA LEU A 82 7.27 7.68 -10.69
C LEU A 82 6.24 8.62 -10.00
N ALA A 83 6.30 8.80 -8.68
CA ALA A 83 5.32 9.60 -7.95
C ALA A 83 5.22 11.04 -8.47
N GLY A 84 6.34 11.65 -8.86
CA GLY A 84 6.38 13.02 -9.41
C GLY A 84 5.68 13.19 -10.75
N VAL A 85 5.39 12.09 -11.46
CA VAL A 85 4.67 12.10 -12.74
C VAL A 85 3.14 12.25 -12.52
N GLN A 86 2.64 11.93 -11.32
CA GLN A 86 1.23 12.08 -10.92
C GLN A 86 0.26 11.37 -11.89
N CYS A 87 0.58 10.13 -12.26
CA CYS A 87 -0.24 9.29 -13.12
C CYS A 87 -0.89 8.17 -12.31
N SER A 88 -2.18 7.94 -12.53
CA SER A 88 -2.90 6.79 -12.00
C SER A 88 -3.89 6.25 -13.03
N VAL A 89 -4.24 4.98 -12.87
CA VAL A 89 -5.23 4.29 -13.68
C VAL A 89 -6.38 3.88 -12.78
N ILE A 90 -7.60 4.22 -13.17
CA ILE A 90 -8.81 4.00 -12.38
C ILE A 90 -9.77 3.11 -13.17
N PHE A 91 -10.10 1.95 -12.60
CA PHE A 91 -11.06 1.02 -13.19
C PHE A 91 -12.41 1.13 -12.48
N ILE A 92 -13.44 1.50 -13.25
CA ILE A 92 -14.82 1.63 -12.78
C ILE A 92 -15.72 0.88 -13.77
N PRO A 93 -16.04 -0.38 -13.53
CA PRO A 93 -16.88 -1.18 -14.43
C PRO A 93 -18.32 -0.67 -14.50
N ASP A 94 -18.91 -0.29 -13.37
CA ASP A 94 -20.27 0.24 -13.29
C ASP A 94 -20.39 1.58 -14.03
N GLU A 95 -21.39 1.68 -14.93
CA GLU A 95 -21.56 2.83 -15.82
C GLU A 95 -22.04 4.09 -15.08
N ASP A 96 -22.92 3.93 -14.10
CA ASP A 96 -23.44 5.05 -13.32
C ASP A 96 -22.35 5.67 -12.45
N ILE A 97 -21.60 4.84 -11.74
CA ILE A 97 -20.46 5.28 -10.91
C ILE A 97 -19.43 5.96 -11.82
N ARG A 98 -19.09 5.33 -12.94
CA ARG A 98 -18.11 5.87 -13.90
C ARG A 98 -18.51 7.21 -14.48
N SER A 99 -19.79 7.37 -14.87
CA SER A 99 -20.33 8.62 -15.42
C SER A 99 -20.29 9.75 -14.40
N ARG A 100 -20.71 9.46 -13.17
CA ARG A 100 -20.65 10.43 -12.04
C ARG A 100 -19.22 10.81 -11.71
N PHE A 101 -18.31 9.85 -11.67
CA PHE A 101 -16.88 10.09 -11.45
C PHE A 101 -16.31 11.01 -12.52
N LYS A 102 -16.55 10.71 -13.82
CA LYS A 102 -16.09 11.56 -14.94
C LYS A 102 -16.60 12.99 -14.83
N ALA A 103 -17.90 13.18 -14.59
CA ALA A 103 -18.48 14.50 -14.43
C ALA A 103 -17.83 15.30 -13.28
N GLY A 104 -17.60 14.65 -12.15
CA GLY A 104 -16.90 15.27 -11.01
C GLY A 104 -15.45 15.63 -11.35
N PHE A 105 -14.74 14.73 -12.00
CA PHE A 105 -13.34 14.91 -12.40
C PHE A 105 -13.17 16.06 -13.40
N GLU A 106 -14.06 16.15 -14.39
CA GLU A 106 -14.10 17.23 -15.36
C GLU A 106 -14.43 18.58 -14.71
N SER A 107 -15.38 18.60 -13.78
CA SER A 107 -15.76 19.83 -13.07
C SER A 107 -14.62 20.42 -12.23
N LEU A 108 -13.68 19.59 -11.79
CA LEU A 108 -12.48 19.97 -11.06
C LEU A 108 -11.26 20.26 -11.96
N MET A 109 -11.43 20.16 -13.30
CA MET A 109 -10.35 20.29 -14.29
C MET A 109 -9.16 19.34 -14.06
N LEU A 110 -9.42 18.13 -13.55
CA LEU A 110 -8.41 17.11 -13.24
C LEU A 110 -8.21 16.09 -14.37
N SER A 111 -8.89 16.26 -15.49
CA SER A 111 -8.92 15.30 -16.62
C SER A 111 -7.63 15.25 -17.44
N ASN A 112 -6.73 16.21 -17.28
CA ASN A 112 -5.50 16.30 -18.07
C ASN A 112 -4.29 15.86 -17.25
N LEU A 113 -3.60 14.81 -17.72
CA LEU A 113 -2.30 14.42 -17.20
C LEU A 113 -1.21 15.37 -17.72
N ASN A 114 -0.09 15.44 -17.01
CA ASN A 114 1.07 16.18 -17.52
C ASN A 114 1.66 15.50 -18.76
N ALA A 115 2.44 16.22 -19.55
CA ALA A 115 2.93 15.78 -20.87
C ALA A 115 3.77 14.48 -20.81
N PHE A 116 4.44 14.20 -19.70
CA PHE A 116 5.29 13.02 -19.56
C PHE A 116 4.55 11.80 -19.01
N ALA A 117 3.36 11.98 -18.42
CA ALA A 117 2.66 10.97 -17.67
C ALA A 117 2.33 9.72 -18.51
N TYR A 118 1.77 9.93 -19.71
CA TYR A 118 1.41 8.82 -20.60
C TYR A 118 2.64 8.02 -21.03
N THR A 119 3.65 8.72 -21.55
CA THR A 119 4.87 8.08 -22.05
C THR A 119 5.63 7.37 -20.94
N ALA A 120 5.72 7.96 -19.74
CA ALA A 120 6.38 7.36 -18.61
C ALA A 120 5.65 6.12 -18.11
N CYS A 121 4.32 6.17 -18.02
CA CYS A 121 3.48 5.05 -17.61
C CYS A 121 3.60 3.87 -18.59
N GLU A 122 3.43 4.15 -19.89
CA GLU A 122 3.57 3.15 -20.96
C GLU A 122 4.97 2.51 -20.95
N ALA A 123 6.03 3.31 -20.95
CA ALA A 123 7.39 2.81 -20.96
C ALA A 123 7.73 1.99 -19.70
N ALA A 124 7.20 2.37 -18.54
CA ALA A 124 7.41 1.66 -17.30
C ALA A 124 6.81 0.24 -17.34
N TYR A 125 5.54 0.12 -17.73
CA TYR A 125 4.88 -1.18 -17.81
C TYR A 125 5.36 -2.03 -18.98
N ASP A 126 5.69 -1.44 -20.13
CA ASP A 126 6.14 -2.20 -21.31
C ASP A 126 7.57 -2.69 -21.22
N ARG A 127 8.46 -2.01 -20.48
CA ARG A 127 9.91 -2.20 -20.62
C ARG A 127 10.65 -2.42 -19.31
N CYS A 128 10.04 -2.23 -18.15
CA CYS A 128 10.74 -2.24 -16.87
C CYS A 128 10.46 -3.46 -16.00
N GLU A 129 9.96 -4.58 -16.56
CA GLU A 129 9.72 -5.82 -15.83
C GLU A 129 10.98 -6.36 -15.14
N ALA A 130 12.11 -6.36 -15.85
CA ALA A 130 13.39 -6.82 -15.29
C ALA A 130 13.89 -5.92 -14.16
N TRP A 131 13.63 -4.61 -14.23
CA TRP A 131 13.96 -3.67 -13.18
C TRP A 131 13.09 -3.93 -11.93
N LEU A 132 11.79 -4.14 -12.12
CA LEU A 132 10.85 -4.46 -11.02
C LEU A 132 11.25 -5.76 -10.31
N SER A 133 11.58 -6.80 -11.08
CA SER A 133 12.04 -8.08 -10.52
C SER A 133 13.30 -7.92 -9.66
N GLN A 134 14.26 -7.07 -10.08
CA GLN A 134 15.46 -6.76 -9.31
C GLN A 134 15.13 -5.97 -8.05
N LEU A 135 14.21 -4.98 -8.13
CA LEU A 135 13.74 -4.23 -6.97
C LEU A 135 13.12 -5.15 -5.92
N ILE A 136 12.22 -6.06 -6.33
CA ILE A 136 11.61 -7.05 -5.44
C ILE A 136 12.68 -7.90 -4.74
N GLY A 137 13.71 -8.34 -5.50
CA GLY A 137 14.85 -9.08 -4.92
C GLY A 137 15.63 -8.28 -3.88
N ILE A 138 15.86 -6.98 -4.12
CA ILE A 138 16.53 -6.08 -3.15
C ILE A 138 15.66 -5.90 -1.90
N VAL A 139 14.38 -5.62 -2.07
CA VAL A 139 13.43 -5.46 -0.95
C VAL A 139 13.39 -6.72 -0.08
N TRP A 140 13.32 -7.90 -0.71
CA TRP A 140 13.35 -9.18 0.01
C TRP A 140 14.66 -9.40 0.77
N THR A 141 15.79 -9.06 0.17
CA THR A 141 17.12 -9.15 0.81
C THR A 141 17.18 -8.22 2.02
N ASN A 142 16.78 -6.97 1.86
CA ASN A 142 16.78 -5.98 2.95
C ASN A 142 15.82 -6.37 4.08
N PHE A 143 14.64 -6.90 3.75
CA PHE A 143 13.70 -7.44 4.72
C PHE A 143 14.31 -8.61 5.51
N SER A 144 14.95 -9.54 4.82
CA SER A 144 15.63 -10.69 5.45
C SER A 144 16.74 -10.25 6.40
N LEU A 145 17.50 -9.22 6.01
CA LEU A 145 18.53 -8.63 6.88
C LEU A 145 17.93 -7.97 8.13
N LEU A 146 16.82 -7.24 7.98
CA LEU A 146 16.11 -6.62 9.10
C LEU A 146 15.60 -7.67 10.09
N VAL A 147 14.98 -8.75 9.61
CA VAL A 147 14.48 -9.86 10.44
C VAL A 147 15.63 -10.58 11.15
N ASP A 148 16.71 -10.88 10.44
CA ASP A 148 17.89 -11.54 11.00
C ASP A 148 18.59 -10.66 12.04
N TRP A 149 18.72 -9.36 11.79
CA TRP A 149 19.27 -8.40 12.74
C TRP A 149 18.38 -8.32 13.99
N SER A 150 17.07 -8.14 13.83
CA SER A 150 16.12 -8.08 14.94
C SER A 150 16.20 -9.35 15.79
N SER A 151 16.10 -10.53 15.19
CA SER A 151 16.11 -11.79 15.93
C SER A 151 17.39 -12.04 16.72
N ARG A 152 18.52 -11.53 16.25
CA ARG A 152 19.82 -11.72 16.92
C ARG A 152 20.17 -10.64 17.94
N LYS A 153 19.76 -9.41 17.68
CA LYS A 153 20.17 -8.24 18.50
C LYS A 153 19.06 -7.71 19.38
N HIS A 154 17.83 -7.79 18.90
CA HIS A 154 16.63 -7.24 19.54
C HIS A 154 15.45 -8.20 19.43
N PRO A 155 15.55 -9.42 20.01
CA PRO A 155 14.51 -10.44 19.89
C PRO A 155 13.17 -10.02 20.55
N GLU A 156 13.19 -8.95 21.32
CA GLU A 156 12.00 -8.33 21.92
C GLU A 156 11.17 -7.52 20.93
N LEU A 157 11.74 -7.14 19.77
CA LEU A 157 11.01 -6.42 18.72
C LEU A 157 10.18 -7.38 17.88
N THR A 158 9.03 -6.92 17.41
CA THR A 158 8.22 -7.65 16.44
C THR A 158 8.35 -7.02 15.06
N VAL A 159 9.03 -7.71 14.15
CA VAL A 159 9.03 -7.38 12.73
C VAL A 159 7.90 -8.15 12.08
N TYR A 160 6.87 -7.44 11.60
CA TYR A 160 5.73 -8.09 10.94
C TYR A 160 6.13 -8.64 9.57
N GLU A 161 5.51 -9.76 9.19
CA GLU A 161 5.73 -10.37 7.88
C GLU A 161 5.40 -9.38 6.77
N LEU A 162 6.32 -9.20 5.84
CA LEU A 162 6.15 -8.35 4.67
C LEU A 162 5.72 -9.21 3.48
N GLN A 163 4.46 -9.14 3.12
CA GLN A 163 3.86 -9.90 2.02
C GLN A 163 3.81 -9.12 0.70
N GLY A 164 3.71 -7.80 0.80
CA GLY A 164 3.73 -6.87 -0.33
C GLY A 164 4.18 -5.49 0.10
N THR A 165 4.31 -4.58 -0.83
CA THR A 165 4.95 -3.27 -0.69
C THR A 165 6.48 -3.37 -0.50
N TYR A 166 7.15 -2.25 -0.25
CA TYR A 166 8.54 -2.20 0.22
C TYR A 166 8.64 -1.55 1.62
N LEU A 167 7.54 -1.62 2.40
CA LEU A 167 7.41 -0.94 3.69
C LEU A 167 7.29 -1.99 4.80
N ALA A 168 8.37 -2.15 5.58
CA ALA A 168 8.33 -3.04 6.74
C ALA A 168 7.74 -2.31 7.95
N TRP A 169 6.91 -3.03 8.71
CA TRP A 169 6.23 -2.55 9.90
C TRP A 169 6.83 -3.22 11.13
N VAL A 170 7.38 -2.42 12.05
CA VAL A 170 8.13 -2.92 13.21
C VAL A 170 7.55 -2.33 14.49
N ASP A 171 7.26 -3.20 15.45
CA ASP A 171 6.77 -2.86 16.78
C ASP A 171 7.94 -2.75 17.77
N PHE A 172 8.11 -1.57 18.34
CA PHE A 172 9.09 -1.23 19.36
C PHE A 172 8.46 -1.13 20.77
N GLY A 173 7.21 -1.51 20.94
CA GLY A 173 6.49 -1.39 22.21
C GLY A 173 7.19 -2.07 23.39
N ALA A 174 7.96 -3.14 23.13
CA ALA A 174 8.74 -3.82 24.16
C ALA A 174 9.86 -2.95 24.79
N TRP A 175 10.26 -1.86 24.15
CA TRP A 175 11.26 -0.93 24.71
C TRP A 175 10.69 -0.01 25.80
N GLY A 176 9.36 0.07 25.92
CA GLY A 176 8.67 0.88 26.94
C GLY A 176 8.83 2.39 26.74
N LEU A 177 9.27 2.82 25.56
CA LEU A 177 9.35 4.22 25.18
C LEU A 177 7.98 4.75 24.78
N THR A 178 7.74 6.03 25.01
CA THR A 178 6.62 6.73 24.34
C THR A 178 6.94 6.92 22.86
N SER A 179 5.94 7.16 22.02
CA SER A 179 6.17 7.45 20.60
C SER A 179 7.10 8.64 20.38
N SER A 180 7.01 9.66 21.23
CA SER A 180 7.90 10.83 21.15
C SER A 180 9.36 10.49 21.49
N GLU A 181 9.59 9.66 22.50
CA GLU A 181 10.93 9.19 22.88
C GLU A 181 11.50 8.26 21.80
N LEU A 182 10.69 7.36 21.23
CA LEU A 182 11.11 6.48 20.14
C LEU A 182 11.52 7.30 18.91
N LYS A 183 10.72 8.27 18.51
CA LYS A 183 11.03 9.19 17.43
C LYS A 183 12.35 9.94 17.64
N GLU A 184 12.55 10.46 18.86
CA GLU A 184 13.78 11.18 19.21
C GLU A 184 14.99 10.25 19.15
N PHE A 185 14.89 9.04 19.70
CA PHE A 185 15.90 8.00 19.63
C PHE A 185 16.26 7.64 18.18
N MET A 186 15.24 7.34 17.33
CA MET A 186 15.48 7.00 15.94
C MET A 186 16.25 8.09 15.20
N ARG A 187 15.89 9.36 15.41
CA ARG A 187 16.51 10.49 14.71
C ARG A 187 17.89 10.89 15.23
N LYS A 188 18.11 10.83 16.55
CA LYS A 188 19.33 11.35 17.17
C LYS A 188 20.38 10.29 17.45
N GLU A 189 19.95 9.10 17.86
CA GLU A 189 20.86 8.02 18.25
C GLU A 189 21.03 7.00 17.12
N ALA A 190 19.93 6.54 16.53
CA ALA A 190 19.98 5.60 15.42
C ALA A 190 20.27 6.28 14.07
N LEU A 191 20.14 7.61 13.97
CA LEU A 191 20.32 8.42 12.76
C LEU A 191 19.41 7.96 11.60
N LEU A 192 18.23 7.47 11.93
CA LEU A 192 17.22 7.01 10.99
C LEU A 192 16.05 7.99 10.94
N TRP A 193 15.62 8.35 9.73
CA TRP A 193 14.42 9.13 9.52
C TRP A 193 13.33 8.23 8.97
N LEU A 194 12.55 7.66 9.89
CA LEU A 194 11.47 6.72 9.60
C LEU A 194 10.10 7.42 9.62
N ASP A 195 9.06 6.70 9.24
CA ASP A 195 7.68 7.15 9.39
C ASP A 195 7.11 6.60 10.70
N GLU A 196 6.83 7.50 11.63
CA GLU A 196 6.29 7.17 12.94
C GLU A 196 4.90 6.53 12.82
N GLY A 197 4.66 5.44 13.54
CA GLY A 197 3.42 4.67 13.43
C GLY A 197 2.16 5.44 13.83
N GLU A 198 2.25 6.42 14.71
CA GLU A 198 1.14 7.31 15.08
C GLU A 198 0.52 8.05 13.89
N MET A 199 1.28 8.28 12.81
CA MET A 199 0.76 8.89 11.56
C MET A 199 -0.35 8.06 10.92
N PHE A 200 -0.41 6.76 11.23
CA PHE A 200 -1.40 5.81 10.72
C PHE A 200 -2.57 5.56 11.68
N GLY A 201 -2.58 6.23 12.80
CA GLY A 201 -3.62 6.15 13.82
C GLY A 201 -3.07 5.73 15.19
N GLU A 202 -3.93 5.85 16.21
CA GLU A 202 -3.57 5.58 17.60
C GLU A 202 -3.02 4.16 17.84
N ALA A 203 -3.51 3.17 17.08
CA ALA A 203 -3.02 1.79 17.15
C ALA A 203 -1.58 1.62 16.64
N GLY A 204 -1.01 2.61 15.96
CA GLY A 204 0.39 2.63 15.51
C GLY A 204 1.37 3.21 16.54
N CYS A 205 0.92 3.50 17.77
CA CYS A 205 1.80 3.95 18.84
C CYS A 205 2.98 2.98 19.03
N CYS A 206 4.20 3.52 19.10
CA CYS A 206 5.45 2.77 19.26
C CYS A 206 5.81 1.83 18.08
N PHE A 207 5.19 2.03 16.92
CA PHE A 207 5.63 1.39 15.68
C PHE A 207 6.45 2.36 14.83
N GLU A 208 7.30 1.76 13.99
CA GLU A 208 8.03 2.49 12.94
C GLU A 208 7.88 1.77 11.60
N ARG A 209 7.74 2.55 10.52
CA ARG A 209 7.67 2.05 9.16
C ARG A 209 8.98 2.29 8.43
N PHE A 210 9.63 1.20 8.03
CA PHE A 210 10.90 1.21 7.30
C PHE A 210 10.65 1.12 5.79
N ASN A 211 11.25 2.03 5.00
CA ASN A 211 11.30 1.89 3.55
C ASN A 211 12.53 1.05 3.17
N LEU A 212 12.29 -0.13 2.62
CA LEU A 212 13.32 -1.10 2.23
C LEU A 212 13.75 -1.00 0.76
N ALA A 213 13.15 -0.10 -0.02
CA ALA A 213 13.54 0.14 -1.42
C ALA A 213 14.77 1.06 -1.49
N CYS A 214 15.85 0.64 -0.85
CA CYS A 214 17.13 1.34 -0.84
C CYS A 214 18.28 0.36 -1.15
N PRO A 215 19.47 0.84 -1.52
CA PRO A 215 20.65 -0.02 -1.66
C PRO A 215 20.94 -0.77 -0.34
N THR A 216 21.28 -2.06 -0.44
CA THR A 216 21.54 -2.91 0.74
C THR A 216 22.69 -2.43 1.62
N ILE A 217 23.55 -1.57 1.10
CA ILE A 217 24.68 -0.99 1.85
C ILE A 217 24.26 0.18 2.77
N VAL A 218 23.04 0.70 2.57
CA VAL A 218 22.47 1.77 3.41
C VAL A 218 21.83 1.18 4.66
#